data_65e475504d325192ec9da398526309de
#
_entry.id   65e475504d325192ec9da398526309de
#
_cell.length_a   1.000
_cell.length_b   1.000
_cell.length_c   1.000
_cell.angle_alpha   90.00
_cell.angle_beta   90.00
_cell.angle_gamma   90.00
#
_symmetry.space_group_name_H-M   'P 1'
#
loop_
_entity.id
_entity.type
_entity.pdbx_description
1 polymer ?
#
loop_
_entity_poly.entity_id
_entity_poly.type
_entity_poly.pdbx_seq_one_letter_code
_entity_poly.pdbx_strand_id
1 'polypeptide(L)'
;MQGFERSSTLVMEKARGIVTRVTKLGDTSLIVHWCCREAGLMKTVAKAARRTTSPFAGKLDLFVEAELVWSPSRKSDLHVLKEVEVSGFHPELRRGYAETMVAAYFCQLLESVAEREHPVPELFDLLRGALRYLSKSPADRRTLLHYERRLTELLGVGHDGVNAAAALERAFGRLPRSRKDCLALLGDGPNAG
;
A
#
# COMPACT_ATOMS: atom_id res chain seq x y z
N MET A 1 -7.97 39.70 -33.63
CA MET A 1 -7.01 38.90 -32.83
C MET A 1 -7.79 38.27 -31.68
N GLN A 2 -8.30 37.05 -31.88
CA GLN A 2 -9.02 36.36 -30.83
C GLN A 2 -8.04 35.40 -30.12
N GLY A 3 -7.76 35.70 -28.87
CA GLY A 3 -6.95 34.88 -28.01
C GLY A 3 -7.70 33.57 -27.74
N PHE A 4 -7.11 32.47 -28.19
CA PHE A 4 -7.55 31.09 -27.85
C PHE A 4 -7.12 30.84 -26.42
N GLU A 5 -8.00 31.08 -25.44
CA GLU A 5 -7.84 30.59 -24.08
C GLU A 5 -7.91 29.05 -24.16
N ARG A 6 -6.75 28.41 -24.06
CA ARG A 6 -6.67 26.96 -23.82
C ARG A 6 -7.18 26.71 -22.40
N SER A 7 -8.47 26.50 -22.26
CA SER A 7 -9.06 25.91 -21.06
C SER A 7 -8.42 24.53 -20.88
N SER A 8 -7.38 24.47 -20.05
CA SER A 8 -6.78 23.20 -19.60
C SER A 8 -7.80 22.53 -18.69
N THR A 9 -8.69 21.74 -19.23
CA THR A 9 -9.55 20.88 -18.44
C THR A 9 -8.64 19.99 -17.58
N LEU A 10 -8.58 20.29 -16.28
CA LEU A 10 -7.85 19.46 -15.31
C LEU A 10 -8.51 18.10 -15.29
N VAL A 11 -7.86 17.13 -15.90
CA VAL A 11 -8.29 15.73 -15.81
C VAL A 11 -8.18 15.32 -14.35
N MET A 12 -9.28 14.91 -13.76
CA MET A 12 -9.34 14.37 -12.40
C MET A 12 -9.62 12.89 -12.52
N GLU A 13 -8.88 12.10 -11.76
CA GLU A 13 -9.06 10.64 -11.69
C GLU A 13 -9.49 10.26 -10.29
N LYS A 14 -10.16 9.09 -10.17
CA LYS A 14 -10.73 8.58 -8.94
C LYS A 14 -10.41 7.10 -8.79
N ALA A 15 -10.04 6.68 -7.57
CA ALA A 15 -9.85 5.27 -7.24
C ALA A 15 -10.13 4.99 -5.77
N ARG A 16 -10.25 3.69 -5.44
CA ARG A 16 -10.17 3.19 -4.06
C ARG A 16 -8.73 2.81 -3.78
N GLY A 17 -8.17 3.30 -2.67
CA GLY A 17 -6.79 3.06 -2.32
C GLY A 17 -6.60 2.69 -0.85
N ILE A 18 -5.49 2.01 -0.59
CA ILE A 18 -4.96 1.74 0.75
C ILE A 18 -3.64 2.48 0.86
N VAL A 19 -3.46 3.24 1.94
CA VAL A 19 -2.19 3.92 2.22
C VAL A 19 -1.14 2.89 2.62
N THR A 20 -0.09 2.75 1.81
CA THR A 20 1.02 1.80 2.05
C THR A 20 2.22 2.47 2.70
N ARG A 21 2.40 3.77 2.46
CA ARG A 21 3.49 4.57 3.03
C ARG A 21 3.15 6.06 3.06
N VAL A 22 3.64 6.75 4.08
CA VAL A 22 3.55 8.21 4.17
C VAL A 22 4.94 8.78 4.45
N THR A 23 5.33 9.79 3.67
CA THR A 23 6.63 10.46 3.81
C THR A 23 6.42 11.98 3.89
N LYS A 24 7.18 12.66 4.73
CA LYS A 24 7.15 14.12 4.80
C LYS A 24 7.76 14.74 3.55
N LEU A 25 7.11 15.77 3.03
CA LEU A 25 7.62 16.60 1.93
C LEU A 25 7.65 18.06 2.39
N GLY A 26 8.84 18.54 2.75
CA GLY A 26 9.02 19.83 3.39
C GLY A 26 8.25 19.93 4.71
N ASP A 27 7.87 21.15 5.10
CA ASP A 27 7.29 21.43 6.42
C ASP A 27 5.83 21.07 6.54
N THR A 28 5.06 21.16 5.47
CA THR A 28 3.59 21.11 5.55
C THR A 28 2.96 20.00 4.70
N SER A 29 3.67 19.43 3.73
CA SER A 29 3.10 18.49 2.78
C SER A 29 3.50 17.05 3.10
N LEU A 30 2.76 16.09 2.51
CA LEU A 30 3.05 14.67 2.59
C LEU A 30 3.12 14.09 1.18
N ILE A 31 4.01 13.10 0.98
CA ILE A 31 3.91 12.14 -0.12
C ILE A 31 3.21 10.92 0.45
N VAL A 32 2.13 10.52 -0.21
CA VAL A 32 1.35 9.35 0.16
C VAL A 32 1.47 8.31 -0.94
N HIS A 33 1.88 7.12 -0.57
CA HIS A 33 1.92 5.95 -1.45
C HIS A 33 0.62 5.17 -1.27
N TRP A 34 0.06 4.75 -2.38
CA TRP A 34 -1.22 4.07 -2.44
C TRP A 34 -1.09 2.74 -3.19
N CYS A 35 -1.76 1.73 -2.67
CA CYS A 35 -2.19 0.59 -3.46
C CYS A 35 -3.63 0.86 -3.88
N CYS A 36 -3.85 1.19 -5.15
CA CYS A 36 -5.17 1.50 -5.69
C CYS A 36 -5.72 0.33 -6.49
N ARG A 37 -7.03 0.09 -6.36
CA ARG A 37 -7.70 -0.98 -7.09
C ARG A 37 -7.77 -0.68 -8.59
N GLU A 38 -8.05 0.57 -8.94
CA GLU A 38 -8.28 1.04 -10.32
C GLU A 38 -7.03 1.67 -10.96
N ALA A 39 -6.01 2.03 -10.17
CA ALA A 39 -4.83 2.74 -10.67
C ALA A 39 -3.48 2.04 -10.35
N GLY A 40 -3.50 0.90 -9.63
CA GLY A 40 -2.28 0.20 -9.21
C GLY A 40 -1.51 0.94 -8.12
N LEU A 41 -0.19 0.71 -8.06
CA LEU A 41 0.68 1.43 -7.12
C LEU A 41 0.96 2.84 -7.64
N MET A 42 0.63 3.86 -6.84
CA MET A 42 0.86 5.25 -7.22
C MET A 42 1.28 6.12 -6.04
N LYS A 43 1.78 7.32 -6.35
CA LYS A 43 2.18 8.32 -5.37
C LYS A 43 1.45 9.62 -5.59
N THR A 44 1.01 10.23 -4.50
CA THR A 44 0.41 11.57 -4.55
C THR A 44 1.08 12.51 -3.56
N VAL A 45 1.17 13.79 -3.91
CA VAL A 45 1.48 14.85 -2.96
C VAL A 45 0.18 15.41 -2.38
N ALA A 46 0.05 15.33 -1.07
CA ALA A 46 -0.99 16.01 -0.30
C ALA A 46 -0.44 17.35 0.20
N LYS A 47 -0.73 18.42 -0.52
CA LYS A 47 -0.23 19.76 -0.19
C LYS A 47 -0.84 20.25 1.12
N ALA A 48 -0.04 20.86 1.97
CA ALA A 48 -0.44 21.39 3.27
C ALA A 48 -1.14 20.39 4.21
N ALA A 49 -0.95 19.06 3.98
CA ALA A 49 -1.65 18.01 4.71
C ALA A 49 -1.33 18.00 6.22
N ARG A 50 -0.21 18.56 6.63
CA ARG A 50 0.23 18.63 8.03
C ARG A 50 -0.28 19.89 8.77
N ARG A 51 -0.99 20.77 8.11
CA ARG A 51 -1.64 21.91 8.76
C ARG A 51 -2.89 21.46 9.49
N THR A 52 -3.19 22.04 10.64
CA THR A 52 -4.39 21.70 11.43
C THR A 52 -5.69 21.96 10.69
N THR A 53 -5.71 22.97 9.79
CA THR A 53 -6.86 23.32 8.95
C THR A 53 -6.91 22.54 7.63
N SER A 54 -6.05 21.54 7.44
CA SER A 54 -6.00 20.77 6.20
C SER A 54 -7.25 19.90 6.03
N PRO A 55 -7.83 19.80 4.82
CA PRO A 55 -8.90 18.84 4.52
C PRO A 55 -8.41 17.38 4.63
N PHE A 56 -7.10 17.16 4.71
CA PHE A 56 -6.46 15.87 4.87
C PHE A 56 -6.13 15.51 6.32
N ALA A 57 -6.38 16.41 7.28
CA ALA A 57 -6.03 16.18 8.68
C ALA A 57 -6.69 14.90 9.22
N GLY A 58 -5.89 14.00 9.79
CA GLY A 58 -6.34 12.69 10.34
C GLY A 58 -6.74 11.63 9.33
N LYS A 59 -6.67 11.91 8.01
CA LYS A 59 -7.12 10.98 6.96
C LYS A 59 -5.98 10.21 6.29
N LEU A 60 -4.75 10.73 6.33
CA LEU A 60 -3.61 10.17 5.62
C LEU A 60 -2.66 9.49 6.59
N ASP A 61 -2.94 8.25 6.90
CA ASP A 61 -2.10 7.44 7.76
C ASP A 61 -2.02 5.99 7.26
N LEU A 62 -1.01 5.23 7.72
CA LEU A 62 -0.79 3.85 7.28
C LEU A 62 -2.04 3.00 7.41
N PHE A 63 -2.27 2.17 6.41
CA PHE A 63 -3.36 1.18 6.33
C PHE A 63 -4.78 1.78 6.22
N VAL A 64 -4.91 3.10 6.10
CA VAL A 64 -6.21 3.74 5.84
C VAL A 64 -6.71 3.33 4.46
N GLU A 65 -7.95 2.83 4.39
CA GLU A 65 -8.68 2.64 3.15
C GLU A 65 -9.46 3.92 2.82
N ALA A 66 -9.39 4.40 1.58
CA ALA A 66 -10.08 5.62 1.17
C ALA A 66 -10.47 5.61 -0.31
N GLU A 67 -11.47 6.38 -0.65
CA GLU A 67 -11.65 6.88 -2.00
C GLU A 67 -10.82 8.16 -2.17
N LEU A 68 -10.06 8.23 -3.24
CA LEU A 68 -9.20 9.38 -3.52
C LEU A 68 -9.48 9.96 -4.89
N VAL A 69 -9.37 11.28 -4.99
CA VAL A 69 -9.40 12.04 -6.25
C VAL A 69 -8.07 12.75 -6.41
N TRP A 70 -7.47 12.61 -7.58
CA TRP A 70 -6.19 13.26 -7.88
C TRP A 70 -6.14 13.87 -9.27
N SER A 71 -5.23 14.80 -9.46
CA SER A 71 -4.86 15.32 -10.77
C SER A 71 -3.56 14.66 -11.22
N PRO A 72 -3.54 13.92 -12.36
CA PRO A 72 -2.33 13.32 -12.89
C PRO A 72 -1.26 14.35 -13.20
N SER A 73 -0.01 14.01 -12.89
CA SER A 73 1.16 14.76 -13.31
C SER A 73 1.63 14.25 -14.67
N ARG A 74 1.89 15.15 -15.61
CA ARG A 74 2.50 14.80 -16.91
C ARG A 74 4.04 14.80 -16.86
N LYS A 75 4.63 15.28 -15.75
CA LYS A 75 6.08 15.50 -15.64
C LYS A 75 6.78 14.51 -14.72
N SER A 76 6.03 13.77 -13.91
CA SER A 76 6.57 12.83 -12.92
C SER A 76 5.52 11.81 -12.49
N ASP A 77 5.94 10.76 -11.81
CA ASP A 77 5.10 9.75 -11.16
C ASP A 77 4.49 10.24 -9.82
N LEU A 78 4.63 11.52 -9.50
CA LEU A 78 4.07 12.13 -8.30
C LEU A 78 2.86 13.02 -8.68
N HIS A 79 1.67 12.50 -8.49
CA HIS A 79 0.40 13.15 -8.79
C HIS A 79 -0.02 14.12 -7.67
N VAL A 80 -1.05 14.93 -7.88
CA VAL A 80 -1.54 15.87 -6.88
C VAL A 80 -2.84 15.36 -6.28
N LEU A 81 -2.82 15.01 -5.00
CA LEU A 81 -4.02 14.62 -4.26
C LEU A 81 -4.95 15.83 -4.10
N LYS A 82 -6.22 15.64 -4.41
CA LYS A 82 -7.26 16.68 -4.34
C LYS A 82 -8.24 16.41 -3.22
N GLU A 83 -8.75 15.18 -3.14
CA GLU A 83 -9.77 14.79 -2.17
C GLU A 83 -9.47 13.40 -1.62
N VAL A 84 -9.86 13.17 -0.38
CA VAL A 84 -9.83 11.87 0.28
C VAL A 84 -11.07 11.71 1.13
N GLU A 85 -11.80 10.64 0.87
CA GLU A 85 -12.90 10.18 1.70
C GLU A 85 -12.54 8.81 2.31
N VAL A 86 -12.36 8.78 3.62
CA VAL A 86 -11.96 7.58 4.32
C VAL A 86 -13.13 6.59 4.36
N SER A 87 -12.89 5.37 3.86
CA SER A 87 -13.85 4.28 3.82
C SER A 87 -13.56 3.18 4.85
N GLY A 88 -12.34 3.14 5.40
CA GLY A 88 -11.97 2.16 6.41
C GLY A 88 -10.73 2.55 7.20
N PHE A 89 -10.78 2.21 8.49
CA PHE A 89 -9.66 2.31 9.42
C PHE A 89 -9.37 0.94 10.02
N HIS A 90 -8.12 0.72 10.38
CA HIS A 90 -7.67 -0.48 11.07
C HIS A 90 -6.94 -0.11 12.38
N PRO A 91 -7.62 0.51 13.36
CA PRO A 91 -6.98 0.96 14.61
C PRO A 91 -6.40 -0.20 15.42
N GLU A 92 -6.94 -1.41 15.25
CA GLU A 92 -6.49 -2.63 15.90
C GLU A 92 -5.02 -2.97 15.52
N LEU A 93 -4.62 -2.70 14.27
CA LEU A 93 -3.25 -2.94 13.79
C LEU A 93 -2.20 -2.14 14.58
N ARG A 94 -2.60 -1.08 15.27
CA ARG A 94 -1.71 -0.22 16.07
C ARG A 94 -1.63 -0.64 17.52
N ARG A 95 -2.51 -1.52 17.99
CA ARG A 95 -2.53 -2.03 19.37
C ARG A 95 -1.46 -3.10 19.59
N GLY A 96 -1.13 -3.86 18.53
CA GLY A 96 -0.13 -4.91 18.54
C GLY A 96 1.10 -4.53 17.72
N TYR A 97 2.28 -4.71 18.31
CA TYR A 97 3.53 -4.46 17.60
C TYR A 97 3.74 -5.45 16.45
N ALA A 98 3.38 -6.72 16.67
CA ALA A 98 3.50 -7.78 15.65
C ALA A 98 2.57 -7.52 14.46
N GLU A 99 1.30 -7.17 14.72
CA GLU A 99 0.30 -6.85 13.70
C GLU A 99 0.75 -5.67 12.84
N THR A 100 1.24 -4.60 13.48
CA THR A 100 1.76 -3.41 12.78
C THR A 100 2.94 -3.76 11.89
N MET A 101 3.91 -4.54 12.40
CA MET A 101 5.12 -4.93 11.67
C MET A 101 4.78 -5.82 10.47
N VAL A 102 3.90 -6.81 10.64
CA VAL A 102 3.47 -7.72 9.56
C VAL A 102 2.66 -6.96 8.51
N ALA A 103 1.75 -6.08 8.91
CA ALA A 103 0.99 -5.22 7.98
C ALA A 103 1.93 -4.31 7.16
N ALA A 104 2.91 -3.68 7.82
CA ALA A 104 3.92 -2.87 7.14
C ALA A 104 4.79 -3.69 6.17
N TYR A 105 5.16 -4.93 6.55
CA TYR A 105 5.86 -5.85 5.67
C TYR A 105 5.03 -6.18 4.43
N PHE A 106 3.73 -6.45 4.57
CA PHE A 106 2.85 -6.74 3.43
C PHE A 106 2.81 -5.57 2.44
N CYS A 107 2.70 -4.34 2.94
CA CYS A 107 2.77 -3.15 2.09
C CYS A 107 4.12 -3.03 1.38
N GLN A 108 5.23 -3.22 2.09
CA GLN A 108 6.59 -3.13 1.52
C GLN A 108 6.84 -4.22 0.48
N LEU A 109 6.39 -5.44 0.74
CA LEU A 109 6.51 -6.55 -0.20
C LEU A 109 5.75 -6.26 -1.49
N LEU A 110 4.49 -5.83 -1.37
CA LEU A 110 3.67 -5.45 -2.51
C LEU A 110 4.35 -4.34 -3.34
N GLU A 111 4.85 -3.28 -2.68
CA GLU A 111 5.57 -2.18 -3.34
C GLU A 111 6.85 -2.64 -4.06
N SER A 112 7.47 -3.74 -3.62
CA SER A 112 8.71 -4.26 -4.21
C SER A 112 8.50 -5.14 -5.43
N VAL A 113 7.28 -5.68 -5.64
CA VAL A 113 7.00 -6.67 -6.69
C VAL A 113 5.96 -6.21 -7.71
N ALA A 114 5.09 -5.27 -7.34
CA ALA A 114 4.06 -4.78 -8.24
C ALA A 114 4.55 -3.60 -9.08
N GLU A 115 4.14 -3.58 -10.34
CA GLU A 115 4.43 -2.49 -11.27
C GLU A 115 3.62 -1.23 -10.90
N ARG A 116 4.24 -0.06 -11.06
CA ARG A 116 3.58 1.22 -10.79
C ARG A 116 2.61 1.57 -11.89
N GLU A 117 1.49 2.20 -11.49
CA GLU A 117 0.46 2.70 -12.41
C GLU A 117 -0.10 1.60 -13.34
N HIS A 118 0.09 0.34 -12.92
CA HIS A 118 -0.47 -0.84 -13.58
C HIS A 118 -1.52 -1.46 -12.65
N PRO A 119 -2.82 -1.30 -12.95
CA PRO A 119 -3.88 -1.78 -12.08
C PRO A 119 -3.97 -3.31 -12.14
N VAL A 120 -3.82 -3.95 -10.99
CA VAL A 120 -4.09 -5.36 -10.75
C VAL A 120 -5.03 -5.44 -9.55
N PRO A 121 -6.35 -5.43 -9.76
CA PRO A 121 -7.34 -5.37 -8.67
C PRO A 121 -7.16 -6.45 -7.61
N GLU A 122 -6.67 -7.63 -8.00
CA GLU A 122 -6.43 -8.76 -7.12
C GLU A 122 -5.33 -8.47 -6.06
N LEU A 123 -4.33 -7.65 -6.41
CA LEU A 123 -3.29 -7.23 -5.46
C LEU A 123 -3.86 -6.29 -4.39
N PHE A 124 -4.75 -5.39 -4.77
CA PHE A 124 -5.49 -4.55 -3.83
C PHE A 124 -6.37 -5.41 -2.91
N ASP A 125 -7.14 -6.34 -3.48
CA ASP A 125 -8.03 -7.20 -2.72
C ASP A 125 -7.25 -8.13 -1.77
N LEU A 126 -6.07 -8.62 -2.17
CA LEU A 126 -5.16 -9.39 -1.32
C LEU A 126 -4.67 -8.56 -0.12
N LEU A 127 -4.15 -7.36 -0.36
CA LEU A 127 -3.67 -6.47 0.71
C LEU A 127 -4.81 -6.13 1.67
N ARG A 128 -5.96 -5.72 1.14
CA ARG A 128 -7.16 -5.39 1.92
C ARG A 128 -7.62 -6.55 2.80
N GLY A 129 -7.66 -7.75 2.22
CA GLY A 129 -8.01 -8.97 2.95
C GLY A 129 -7.05 -9.27 4.09
N ALA A 130 -5.75 -9.14 3.84
CA ALA A 130 -4.70 -9.36 4.83
C ALA A 130 -4.76 -8.35 5.99
N LEU A 131 -4.96 -7.05 5.71
CA LEU A 131 -5.12 -6.02 6.74
C LEU A 131 -6.37 -6.27 7.61
N ARG A 132 -7.48 -6.64 6.99
CA ARG A 132 -8.72 -7.00 7.70
C ARG A 132 -8.58 -8.24 8.56
N TYR A 133 -7.82 -9.23 8.11
CA TYR A 133 -7.52 -10.41 8.90
C TYR A 133 -6.69 -10.05 10.14
N LEU A 134 -5.59 -9.31 9.95
CA LEU A 134 -4.73 -8.85 11.05
C LEU A 134 -5.43 -7.91 12.04
N SER A 135 -6.48 -7.22 11.64
CA SER A 135 -7.30 -6.40 12.54
C SER A 135 -8.13 -7.24 13.51
N LYS A 136 -8.36 -8.52 13.20
CA LYS A 136 -9.26 -9.42 13.96
C LYS A 136 -8.53 -10.59 14.61
N SER A 137 -7.33 -10.91 14.14
CA SER A 137 -6.58 -12.09 14.55
C SER A 137 -5.13 -11.70 14.85
N PRO A 138 -4.48 -12.33 15.84
CA PRO A 138 -3.06 -12.13 16.09
C PRO A 138 -2.22 -12.48 14.86
N ALA A 139 -1.15 -11.70 14.66
CA ALA A 139 -0.18 -12.01 13.64
C ALA A 139 0.61 -13.28 14.01
N ASP A 140 0.71 -14.20 13.08
CA ASP A 140 1.51 -15.41 13.20
C ASP A 140 2.34 -15.68 11.95
N ARG A 141 3.28 -16.60 12.04
CA ARG A 141 4.15 -17.01 10.94
C ARG A 141 3.34 -17.57 9.75
N ARG A 142 2.25 -18.28 10.02
CA ARG A 142 1.38 -18.86 9.00
C ARG A 142 0.71 -17.77 8.16
N THR A 143 0.24 -16.72 8.80
CA THR A 143 -0.35 -15.53 8.11
C THR A 143 0.64 -14.88 7.18
N LEU A 144 1.90 -14.67 7.62
CA LEU A 144 2.96 -14.09 6.79
C LEU A 144 3.25 -14.97 5.57
N LEU A 145 3.49 -16.25 5.76
CA LEU A 145 3.80 -17.21 4.69
C LEU A 145 2.61 -17.41 3.73
N HIS A 146 1.38 -17.36 4.26
CA HIS A 146 0.17 -17.42 3.44
C HIS A 146 0.08 -16.20 2.49
N TYR A 147 0.35 -14.99 2.98
CA TYR A 147 0.35 -13.79 2.15
C TYR A 147 1.40 -13.88 1.04
N GLU A 148 2.64 -14.29 1.36
CA GLU A 148 3.69 -14.50 0.37
C GLU A 148 3.28 -15.50 -0.71
N ARG A 149 2.69 -16.64 -0.31
CA ARG A 149 2.19 -17.66 -1.24
C ARG A 149 1.09 -17.12 -2.15
N ARG A 150 0.09 -16.43 -1.60
CA ARG A 150 -0.98 -15.82 -2.40
C ARG A 150 -0.46 -14.79 -3.38
N LEU A 151 0.57 -14.05 -2.97
CA LEU A 151 1.22 -13.07 -3.85
C LEU A 151 1.96 -13.75 -5.02
N THR A 152 2.70 -14.84 -4.77
CA THR A 152 3.36 -15.61 -5.85
C THR A 152 2.35 -16.20 -6.84
N GLU A 153 1.22 -16.69 -6.34
CA GLU A 153 0.14 -17.22 -7.18
C GLU A 153 -0.44 -16.13 -8.10
N LEU A 154 -0.76 -14.95 -7.55
CA LEU A 154 -1.31 -13.82 -8.32
C LEU A 154 -0.32 -13.28 -9.36
N LEU A 155 0.98 -13.27 -9.05
CA LEU A 155 2.02 -12.81 -9.96
C LEU A 155 2.47 -13.87 -10.97
N GLY A 156 1.99 -15.12 -10.85
CA GLY A 156 2.34 -16.20 -11.75
C GLY A 156 3.81 -16.65 -11.65
N VAL A 157 4.49 -16.37 -10.52
CA VAL A 157 5.90 -16.70 -10.30
C VAL A 157 6.10 -17.91 -9.40
N GLY A 158 5.02 -18.50 -8.90
CA GLY A 158 5.04 -19.74 -8.09
C GLY A 158 5.42 -20.94 -8.95
N HIS A 159 6.27 -21.82 -8.39
CA HIS A 159 6.62 -23.11 -8.98
C HIS A 159 6.49 -24.21 -7.94
N ASP A 160 6.12 -25.41 -8.38
CA ASP A 160 5.98 -26.56 -7.51
C ASP A 160 7.28 -26.87 -6.76
N GLY A 161 7.18 -27.08 -5.46
CA GLY A 161 8.31 -27.39 -4.59
C GLY A 161 9.21 -26.19 -4.23
N VAL A 162 8.93 -25.00 -4.73
CA VAL A 162 9.70 -23.79 -4.38
C VAL A 162 8.93 -22.96 -3.34
N ASN A 163 9.61 -22.58 -2.28
CA ASN A 163 9.05 -21.70 -1.27
C ASN A 163 8.76 -20.31 -1.85
N ALA A 164 7.65 -19.72 -1.45
CA ALA A 164 7.15 -18.45 -1.98
C ALA A 164 8.18 -17.31 -1.92
N ALA A 165 8.91 -17.18 -0.81
CA ALA A 165 9.94 -16.17 -0.67
C ALA A 165 11.07 -16.33 -1.70
N ALA A 166 11.54 -17.56 -1.91
CA ALA A 166 12.57 -17.85 -2.90
C ALA A 166 12.09 -17.60 -4.34
N ALA A 167 10.82 -17.87 -4.63
CA ALA A 167 10.20 -17.55 -5.92
C ALA A 167 10.13 -16.04 -6.16
N LEU A 168 9.69 -15.27 -5.15
CA LEU A 168 9.67 -13.81 -5.20
C LEU A 168 11.07 -13.21 -5.35
N GLU A 169 12.06 -13.70 -4.58
CA GLU A 169 13.45 -13.23 -4.70
C GLU A 169 14.06 -13.51 -6.07
N ARG A 170 13.75 -14.65 -6.67
CA ARG A 170 14.21 -15.00 -8.03
C ARG A 170 13.62 -14.07 -9.08
N ALA A 171 12.33 -13.73 -8.95
CA ALA A 171 11.61 -12.94 -9.96
C ALA A 171 11.86 -11.42 -9.80
N PHE A 172 11.91 -10.91 -8.57
CA PHE A 172 11.89 -9.48 -8.27
C PHE A 172 13.13 -8.98 -7.51
N GLY A 173 14.04 -9.86 -7.13
CA GLY A 173 15.22 -9.52 -6.35
C GLY A 173 14.97 -9.60 -4.83
N ARG A 174 15.84 -8.97 -4.06
CA ARG A 174 15.84 -9.09 -2.59
C ARG A 174 14.53 -8.60 -1.97
N LEU A 175 13.93 -9.45 -1.12
CA LEU A 175 12.76 -9.09 -0.33
C LEU A 175 13.07 -7.98 0.71
N PRO A 176 12.03 -7.24 1.16
CA PRO A 176 12.18 -6.24 2.22
C PRO A 176 12.85 -6.81 3.47
N ARG A 177 13.79 -6.04 4.05
CA ARG A 177 14.53 -6.47 5.26
C ARG A 177 13.61 -6.77 6.43
N SER A 178 12.49 -6.07 6.54
CA SER A 178 11.46 -6.28 7.56
C SER A 178 10.91 -7.71 7.62
N ARG A 179 11.05 -8.52 6.54
CA ARG A 179 10.70 -9.93 6.56
C ARG A 179 11.42 -10.70 7.67
N LYS A 180 12.74 -10.51 7.77
CA LYS A 180 13.56 -11.17 8.79
C LYS A 180 13.11 -10.78 10.19
N ASP A 181 12.85 -9.49 10.38
CA ASP A 181 12.43 -8.94 11.67
C ASP A 181 11.04 -9.46 12.07
N CYS A 182 10.10 -9.54 11.11
CA CYS A 182 8.79 -10.15 11.34
C CYS A 182 8.91 -11.64 11.72
N LEU A 183 9.71 -12.42 10.99
CA LEU A 183 9.89 -13.85 11.29
C LEU A 183 10.53 -14.06 12.66
N ALA A 184 11.51 -13.23 13.04
CA ALA A 184 12.12 -13.29 14.37
C ALA A 184 11.13 -12.94 15.48
N LEU A 185 10.26 -11.93 15.24
CA LEU A 185 9.23 -11.52 16.18
C LEU A 185 8.13 -12.57 16.38
N LEU A 186 7.72 -13.22 15.29
CA LEU A 186 6.64 -14.21 15.30
C LEU A 186 7.09 -15.59 15.86
N GLY A 187 8.40 -15.82 15.96
CA GLY A 187 8.97 -17.07 16.43
C GLY A 187 8.71 -18.25 15.49
N ASP A 188 9.22 -19.40 15.88
CA ASP A 188 8.76 -20.66 15.32
C ASP A 188 7.48 -21.01 16.08
N GLY A 189 6.32 -20.73 15.48
CA GLY A 189 5.02 -21.04 16.08
C GLY A 189 4.98 -22.50 16.59
N PRO A 190 4.01 -22.84 17.46
CA PRO A 190 3.94 -24.19 18.01
C PRO A 190 3.97 -25.18 16.85
N ASN A 191 4.95 -26.09 16.89
CA ASN A 191 5.06 -27.21 15.97
C ASN A 191 3.68 -27.85 15.86
N ALA A 192 3.09 -27.80 14.65
CA ALA A 192 1.97 -28.66 14.34
C ALA A 192 2.52 -30.11 14.35
N GLY A 193 2.37 -30.77 15.50
CA GLY A 193 2.51 -32.22 15.60
C GLY A 193 1.37 -32.90 14.86
#